data_a2cc131a854daaf45f8d6af00363430c
#
_entry.id   a2cc131a854daaf45f8d6af00363430c
#
_cell.length_a   1.000
_cell.length_b   1.000
_cell.length_c   1.000
_cell.angle_alpha   90.00
_cell.angle_beta   90.00
_cell.angle_gamma   90.00
#
_symmetry.space_group_name_H-M   'P 1'
#
loop_
_entity.id
_entity.type
_entity.pdbx_description
1 polymer ?
#
loop_
_entity_poly.entity_id
_entity_poly.type
_entity_poly.pdbx_seq_one_letter_code
_entity_poly.pdbx_strand_id
1 'polypeptide(L)'
;MQTKKIAQLIGQLSLTAATMLAPACATAQDRVIDVNVSQVAGPLPATFNFAVGAGRANEGLRADWQQQLAEIKRDAGFKYIRMHGLLSDDMAVYHVDAQGKEHYNFQYIDALYDYLLSIKIKPFVELGFMPSQMASGDKTIFWWRGNVTPPKNYEAWERLVKALTAHWTERYGADEVASWYFEVWNEPNLDGFWAGTQDDYFKLYAHAARAIKSVDARYRVGGPATAGAAWIPETIAYADKNRVPLDFISTHTYGVSQGFLDEFGKKGTVLNKDDGAISADVLRNRREIGASAMPTLPLHYTEWSSSYTPSDPSHDSYHQAAYILQKLKQVGTAAQSMSYWVFTDIFEEAGPRFEAFHGGFGLMNTQGIKKPAYFAYQFLNQLAPNELKNTDARSYATTDGQGNAQVLLWDYTHTLPEKINNQQYFIQDLPARDKGTVAVKVAGLKPGAYTLTVSQVGYKQNDAYTGFIGMGSPKQLTRPQVTALKDMATGKPSAQKTVRVGADGRFSTSLPLRENDVYLLNLQQAKR
;
A
#
# COMPACT_ATOMS: atom_id res chain seq x y z
N MET A 1 -12.04 9.99 90.05
CA MET A 1 -11.22 10.99 90.83
C MET A 1 -10.55 11.89 89.79
N GLN A 2 -10.93 13.15 89.93
CA GLN A 2 -10.12 14.36 89.75
C GLN A 2 -9.36 14.56 88.40
N THR A 3 -9.38 15.64 87.78
CA THR A 3 -9.94 17.01 87.82
C THR A 3 -9.33 17.76 86.63
N LYS A 4 -10.16 18.47 85.93
CA LYS A 4 -9.97 19.77 85.22
C LYS A 4 -8.55 20.32 85.08
N LYS A 5 -8.21 20.80 83.89
CA LYS A 5 -7.95 22.26 83.71
C LYS A 5 -8.08 22.68 82.21
N ILE A 6 -8.80 23.78 82.08
CA ILE A 6 -9.04 24.60 80.90
C ILE A 6 -7.81 25.51 80.69
N ALA A 7 -7.38 25.66 79.43
CA ALA A 7 -6.64 26.89 79.03
C ALA A 7 -7.04 27.24 77.59
N GLN A 8 -7.71 28.36 77.45
CA GLN A 8 -7.94 29.11 76.21
C GLN A 8 -6.60 29.62 75.68
N LEU A 9 -6.38 29.51 74.37
CA LEU A 9 -5.53 30.46 73.65
C LEU A 9 -6.14 30.77 72.29
N ILE A 10 -6.38 32.03 72.07
CA ILE A 10 -6.80 32.73 70.85
C ILE A 10 -5.63 32.64 69.85
N GLY A 11 -5.90 32.39 68.60
CA GLY A 11 -4.86 32.51 67.59
C GLY A 11 -5.33 32.32 66.16
N GLN A 12 -5.59 33.41 65.53
CA GLN A 12 -5.41 33.73 64.11
C GLN A 12 -5.88 32.72 63.02
N LEU A 13 -7.00 33.03 62.37
CA LEU A 13 -7.35 32.57 61.04
C LEU A 13 -6.37 33.16 60.02
N SER A 14 -5.49 32.32 59.48
CA SER A 14 -4.79 32.63 58.24
C SER A 14 -5.60 32.13 57.07
N LEU A 15 -6.17 33.06 56.32
CA LEU A 15 -6.87 32.86 55.06
C LEU A 15 -5.80 32.57 54.00
N THR A 16 -5.50 31.31 53.73
CA THR A 16 -4.72 30.89 52.55
C THR A 16 -5.64 30.93 51.34
N ALA A 17 -5.48 31.94 50.51
CA ALA A 17 -6.09 32.01 49.19
C ALA A 17 -5.47 30.90 48.33
N ALA A 18 -6.21 29.81 48.11
CA ALA A 18 -5.88 28.82 47.10
C ALA A 18 -6.12 29.43 45.70
N THR A 19 -5.06 29.92 45.09
CA THR A 19 -5.08 30.24 43.65
C THR A 19 -5.31 28.93 42.89
N MET A 20 -6.52 28.71 42.42
CA MET A 20 -6.80 27.71 41.40
C MET A 20 -6.09 28.15 40.11
N LEU A 21 -4.97 27.52 39.82
CA LEU A 21 -4.40 27.53 38.47
C LEU A 21 -5.41 26.77 37.59
N ALA A 22 -6.20 27.51 36.82
CA ALA A 22 -6.93 26.95 35.69
C ALA A 22 -5.87 26.29 34.76
N PRO A 23 -6.09 25.05 34.30
CA PRO A 23 -5.20 24.48 33.28
C PRO A 23 -5.23 25.40 32.06
N ALA A 24 -4.08 25.98 31.71
CA ALA A 24 -3.93 26.67 30.46
C ALA A 24 -4.28 25.66 29.35
N CYS A 25 -5.42 25.82 28.72
CA CYS A 25 -5.66 25.19 27.43
C CYS A 25 -4.52 25.67 26.54
N ALA A 26 -3.56 24.81 26.28
CA ALA A 26 -2.61 25.03 25.22
C ALA A 26 -3.43 25.20 23.94
N THR A 27 -3.53 26.42 23.45
CA THR A 27 -4.12 26.71 22.14
C THR A 27 -3.29 25.92 21.14
N ALA A 28 -3.92 24.93 20.49
CA ALA A 28 -3.29 24.20 19.41
C ALA A 28 -2.80 25.23 18.40
N GLN A 29 -1.50 25.27 18.17
CA GLN A 29 -0.91 26.19 17.21
C GLN A 29 -1.49 25.85 15.85
N ASP A 30 -2.22 26.78 15.23
CA ASP A 30 -2.84 26.58 13.93
C ASP A 30 -1.78 26.18 12.92
N ARG A 31 -1.93 24.99 12.34
CA ARG A 31 -1.03 24.48 11.29
C ARG A 31 -1.18 25.34 10.04
N VAL A 32 -0.08 25.79 9.47
CA VAL A 32 -0.07 26.60 8.24
C VAL A 32 0.72 25.89 7.16
N ILE A 33 0.10 25.69 6.01
CA ILE A 33 0.75 25.23 4.77
C ILE A 33 0.81 26.45 3.85
N ASP A 34 2.02 26.94 3.56
CA ASP A 34 2.25 28.13 2.73
C ASP A 34 3.13 27.74 1.54
N VAL A 35 2.57 27.84 0.34
CA VAL A 35 3.23 27.39 -0.89
C VAL A 35 3.10 28.44 -1.99
N ASN A 36 4.07 28.43 -2.92
CA ASN A 36 4.07 29.34 -4.06
C ASN A 36 4.18 28.51 -5.35
N VAL A 37 3.23 28.65 -6.28
CA VAL A 37 3.20 27.89 -7.54
C VAL A 37 4.39 28.14 -8.46
N SER A 38 5.14 29.23 -8.26
CA SER A 38 6.38 29.52 -9.00
C SER A 38 7.60 28.79 -8.41
N GLN A 39 7.50 28.20 -7.22
CA GLN A 39 8.61 27.54 -6.53
C GLN A 39 8.50 26.02 -6.68
N VAL A 40 8.78 25.51 -7.87
CA VAL A 40 8.81 24.07 -8.14
C VAL A 40 10.05 23.45 -7.48
N ALA A 41 9.86 22.35 -6.77
CA ALA A 41 10.92 21.54 -6.19
C ALA A 41 11.45 20.50 -7.18
N GLY A 42 10.56 19.92 -7.99
CA GLY A 42 10.89 18.89 -8.97
C GLY A 42 9.63 18.14 -9.44
N PRO A 43 9.81 17.05 -10.19
CA PRO A 43 8.69 16.17 -10.53
C PRO A 43 8.16 15.46 -9.28
N LEU A 44 6.85 15.29 -9.19
CA LEU A 44 6.23 14.48 -8.15
C LEU A 44 6.66 13.00 -8.32
N PRO A 45 7.21 12.36 -7.29
CA PRO A 45 7.59 10.96 -7.39
C PRO A 45 6.39 10.06 -7.72
N ALA A 46 6.55 9.18 -8.71
CA ALA A 46 5.52 8.23 -9.14
C ALA A 46 5.61 6.88 -8.40
N THR A 47 6.24 6.84 -7.25
CA THR A 47 6.48 5.63 -6.43
C THR A 47 5.17 4.97 -6.00
N PHE A 48 4.15 5.77 -5.71
CA PHE A 48 2.88 5.33 -5.15
C PHE A 48 1.96 4.62 -6.15
N ASN A 49 2.01 4.99 -7.44
CA ASN A 49 1.14 4.42 -8.48
C ASN A 49 1.91 3.55 -9.48
N PHE A 50 3.12 3.13 -9.13
CA PHE A 50 3.91 2.26 -9.98
C PHE A 50 3.28 0.87 -10.09
N ALA A 51 3.04 0.21 -8.99
CA ALA A 51 2.45 -1.12 -8.93
C ALA A 51 1.44 -1.26 -7.79
N VAL A 52 0.57 -2.25 -7.90
CA VAL A 52 -0.33 -2.71 -6.85
C VAL A 52 -0.30 -4.23 -6.78
N GLY A 53 -0.48 -4.79 -5.59
CA GLY A 53 -0.60 -6.22 -5.38
C GLY A 53 -2.02 -6.74 -5.63
N ALA A 54 -2.09 -8.04 -5.88
CA ALA A 54 -3.31 -8.84 -5.92
C ALA A 54 -3.03 -10.19 -5.26
N GLY A 55 -4.06 -10.97 -4.96
CA GLY A 55 -3.92 -12.33 -4.47
C GLY A 55 -3.30 -13.25 -5.53
N ARG A 56 -4.00 -14.32 -5.90
CA ARG A 56 -3.47 -15.25 -6.91
C ARG A 56 -3.96 -14.95 -8.32
N ALA A 57 -3.23 -15.40 -9.32
CA ALA A 57 -3.53 -15.19 -10.73
C ALA A 57 -4.91 -15.74 -11.15
N ASN A 58 -5.32 -16.89 -10.59
CA ASN A 58 -6.63 -17.50 -10.88
C ASN A 58 -7.81 -16.59 -10.48
N GLU A 59 -7.69 -15.80 -9.41
CA GLU A 59 -8.72 -14.80 -9.04
C GLU A 59 -8.92 -13.76 -10.15
N GLY A 60 -7.88 -13.44 -10.91
CA GLY A 60 -7.91 -12.48 -12.01
C GLY A 60 -8.74 -12.93 -13.23
N LEU A 61 -9.16 -14.20 -13.26
CA LEU A 61 -10.10 -14.72 -14.27
C LEU A 61 -11.56 -14.39 -13.93
N ARG A 62 -11.86 -13.87 -12.73
CA ARG A 62 -13.20 -13.54 -12.26
C ARG A 62 -13.63 -12.16 -12.74
N ALA A 63 -14.87 -12.06 -13.17
CA ALA A 63 -15.44 -10.81 -13.69
C ALA A 63 -15.49 -9.69 -12.63
N ASP A 64 -15.83 -10.01 -11.39
CA ASP A 64 -15.89 -9.05 -10.28
C ASP A 64 -14.51 -8.48 -9.93
N TRP A 65 -13.47 -9.32 -9.91
CA TRP A 65 -12.08 -8.90 -9.74
C TRP A 65 -11.65 -7.93 -10.86
N GLN A 66 -11.96 -8.29 -12.11
CA GLN A 66 -11.63 -7.47 -13.27
C GLN A 66 -12.35 -6.11 -13.25
N GLN A 67 -13.63 -6.08 -12.87
CA GLN A 67 -14.37 -4.82 -12.70
C GLN A 67 -13.74 -3.91 -11.65
N GLN A 68 -13.37 -4.45 -10.49
CA GLN A 68 -12.70 -3.69 -9.43
C GLN A 68 -11.33 -3.18 -9.89
N LEU A 69 -10.55 -4.00 -10.61
CA LEU A 69 -9.24 -3.57 -11.10
C LEU A 69 -9.37 -2.44 -12.14
N ALA A 70 -10.34 -2.51 -13.04
CA ALA A 70 -10.59 -1.44 -14.00
C ALA A 70 -10.98 -0.13 -13.30
N GLU A 71 -11.78 -0.21 -12.22
CA GLU A 71 -12.17 0.96 -11.44
C GLU A 71 -10.97 1.59 -10.75
N ILE A 72 -10.18 0.81 -10.03
CA ILE A 72 -9.03 1.36 -9.30
C ILE A 72 -7.92 1.83 -10.25
N LYS A 73 -7.75 1.17 -11.42
CA LYS A 73 -6.84 1.64 -12.46
C LYS A 73 -7.21 3.06 -12.92
N ARG A 74 -8.48 3.32 -13.16
CA ARG A 74 -8.98 4.64 -13.56
C ARG A 74 -8.73 5.67 -12.47
N ASP A 75 -9.00 5.33 -11.20
CA ASP A 75 -9.03 6.28 -10.10
C ASP A 75 -7.65 6.47 -9.43
N ALA A 76 -6.84 5.43 -9.30
CA ALA A 76 -5.51 5.45 -8.65
C ALA A 76 -4.33 5.45 -9.63
N GLY A 77 -4.55 5.09 -10.90
CA GLY A 77 -3.56 5.21 -11.96
C GLY A 77 -2.45 4.16 -11.95
N PHE A 78 -2.58 3.06 -11.22
CA PHE A 78 -1.56 2.00 -11.17
C PHE A 78 -1.13 1.54 -12.55
N LYS A 79 0.18 1.33 -12.72
CA LYS A 79 0.81 0.97 -14.02
C LYS A 79 1.08 -0.52 -14.12
N TYR A 80 1.42 -1.17 -13.00
CA TYR A 80 1.74 -2.59 -12.92
C TYR A 80 0.87 -3.27 -11.87
N ILE A 81 0.73 -4.60 -12.02
CA ILE A 81 0.10 -5.46 -11.02
C ILE A 81 0.97 -6.70 -10.79
N ARG A 82 1.12 -7.07 -9.52
CA ARG A 82 1.82 -8.28 -9.07
C ARG A 82 0.84 -9.23 -8.39
N MET A 83 0.97 -10.52 -8.65
CA MET A 83 0.08 -11.55 -8.10
C MET A 83 0.80 -12.86 -7.93
N HIS A 84 0.41 -13.63 -6.91
CA HIS A 84 0.91 -14.96 -6.63
C HIS A 84 0.39 -16.02 -7.61
N GLY A 85 1.02 -17.17 -7.59
CA GLY A 85 0.46 -18.42 -8.09
C GLY A 85 0.26 -18.50 -9.61
N LEU A 86 1.02 -17.73 -10.37
CA LEU A 86 0.93 -17.74 -11.83
C LEU A 86 1.21 -19.13 -12.44
N LEU A 87 2.08 -19.93 -11.78
CA LEU A 87 2.47 -21.27 -12.22
C LEU A 87 1.81 -22.38 -11.41
N SER A 88 0.90 -22.05 -10.49
CA SER A 88 0.14 -23.03 -9.70
C SER A 88 -0.77 -23.88 -10.58
N ASP A 89 -1.12 -25.07 -10.11
CA ASP A 89 -1.86 -26.07 -10.90
C ASP A 89 -3.22 -25.57 -11.41
N ASP A 90 -3.86 -24.66 -10.69
CA ASP A 90 -5.14 -24.06 -11.10
C ASP A 90 -5.05 -23.05 -12.25
N MET A 91 -3.82 -22.68 -12.65
CA MET A 91 -3.54 -21.95 -13.89
C MET A 91 -3.18 -22.92 -15.04
N ALA A 92 -3.10 -24.22 -14.76
CA ALA A 92 -2.90 -25.30 -15.72
C ALA A 92 -1.69 -25.13 -16.68
N VAL A 93 -0.62 -24.49 -16.21
CA VAL A 93 0.52 -24.07 -17.07
C VAL A 93 1.41 -25.23 -17.45
N TYR A 94 1.59 -26.22 -16.57
CA TYR A 94 2.55 -27.31 -16.71
C TYR A 94 1.92 -28.67 -16.50
N HIS A 95 2.17 -29.59 -17.43
CA HIS A 95 1.72 -30.97 -17.35
C HIS A 95 2.78 -31.93 -17.90
N VAL A 96 2.93 -33.06 -17.25
CA VAL A 96 3.78 -34.19 -17.74
C VAL A 96 2.86 -35.36 -18.07
N ASP A 97 2.93 -35.82 -19.31
CA ASP A 97 2.11 -36.97 -19.78
C ASP A 97 2.65 -38.32 -19.27
N ALA A 98 1.92 -39.39 -19.58
CA ALA A 98 2.27 -40.75 -19.17
C ALA A 98 3.60 -41.24 -19.76
N GLN A 99 4.11 -40.62 -20.80
CA GLN A 99 5.39 -40.90 -21.45
C GLN A 99 6.54 -40.04 -20.88
N GLY A 100 6.26 -39.17 -19.88
CA GLY A 100 7.21 -38.27 -19.26
C GLY A 100 7.52 -37.02 -20.08
N LYS A 101 6.71 -36.71 -21.10
CA LYS A 101 6.88 -35.50 -21.91
C LYS A 101 6.21 -34.29 -21.25
N GLU A 102 6.95 -33.18 -21.19
CA GLU A 102 6.46 -31.89 -20.69
C GLU A 102 5.56 -31.24 -21.72
N HIS A 103 4.44 -30.68 -21.22
CA HIS A 103 3.47 -29.88 -21.98
C HIS A 103 3.24 -28.56 -21.26
N TYR A 104 3.11 -27.48 -22.03
CA TYR A 104 2.84 -26.14 -21.54
C TYR A 104 1.50 -25.66 -22.09
N ASN A 105 0.67 -25.07 -21.21
CA ASN A 105 -0.60 -24.47 -21.58
C ASN A 105 -0.68 -23.05 -21.02
N PHE A 106 -0.88 -22.06 -21.88
CA PHE A 106 -0.85 -20.66 -21.49
C PHE A 106 -2.21 -19.99 -21.59
N GLN A 107 -3.30 -20.73 -21.88
CA GLN A 107 -4.62 -20.14 -22.16
C GLN A 107 -5.17 -19.30 -21.01
N TYR A 108 -5.02 -19.73 -19.75
CA TYR A 108 -5.48 -18.95 -18.59
C TYR A 108 -4.62 -17.72 -18.35
N ILE A 109 -3.29 -17.85 -18.50
CA ILE A 109 -2.39 -16.70 -18.42
C ILE A 109 -2.70 -15.69 -19.53
N ASP A 110 -2.92 -16.17 -20.76
CA ASP A 110 -3.30 -15.32 -21.89
C ASP A 110 -4.58 -14.56 -21.63
N ALA A 111 -5.64 -15.25 -21.18
CA ALA A 111 -6.91 -14.60 -20.85
C ALA A 111 -6.75 -13.50 -19.80
N LEU A 112 -5.92 -13.74 -18.77
CA LEU A 112 -5.63 -12.78 -17.74
C LEU A 112 -4.81 -11.59 -18.28
N TYR A 113 -3.72 -11.86 -19.00
CA TYR A 113 -2.80 -10.82 -19.45
C TYR A 113 -3.38 -10.00 -20.61
N ASP A 114 -4.17 -10.60 -21.49
CA ASP A 114 -4.96 -9.87 -22.49
C ASP A 114 -5.89 -8.84 -21.81
N TYR A 115 -6.57 -9.26 -20.73
CA TYR A 115 -7.40 -8.34 -19.95
C TYR A 115 -6.56 -7.21 -19.32
N LEU A 116 -5.45 -7.52 -18.64
CA LEU A 116 -4.58 -6.52 -18.00
C LEU A 116 -4.11 -5.47 -19.01
N LEU A 117 -3.60 -5.91 -20.15
CA LEU A 117 -3.11 -5.01 -21.20
C LEU A 117 -4.25 -4.20 -21.83
N SER A 118 -5.46 -4.75 -21.95
CA SER A 118 -6.64 -4.03 -22.47
C SER A 118 -6.99 -2.80 -21.62
N ILE A 119 -6.78 -2.87 -20.31
CA ILE A 119 -6.98 -1.74 -19.39
C ILE A 119 -5.70 -0.95 -19.10
N LYS A 120 -4.61 -1.23 -19.85
CA LYS A 120 -3.31 -0.55 -19.73
C LYS A 120 -2.66 -0.72 -18.35
N ILE A 121 -2.76 -1.91 -17.78
CA ILE A 121 -1.95 -2.37 -16.66
C ILE A 121 -0.98 -3.43 -17.19
N LYS A 122 0.29 -3.34 -16.78
CA LYS A 122 1.32 -4.28 -17.18
C LYS A 122 1.59 -5.30 -16.07
N PRO A 123 1.98 -6.53 -16.41
CA PRO A 123 2.44 -7.49 -15.41
C PRO A 123 3.74 -7.03 -14.73
N PHE A 124 3.78 -7.11 -13.41
CA PHE A 124 4.98 -7.31 -12.63
C PHE A 124 4.98 -8.80 -12.28
N VAL A 125 5.61 -9.59 -13.13
CA VAL A 125 5.47 -11.05 -13.15
C VAL A 125 6.14 -11.65 -11.93
N GLU A 126 5.40 -12.39 -11.10
CA GLU A 126 5.95 -13.28 -10.08
C GLU A 126 5.99 -14.70 -10.62
N LEU A 127 7.20 -15.29 -10.72
CA LEU A 127 7.39 -16.67 -11.15
C LEU A 127 7.25 -17.61 -9.95
N GLY A 128 6.04 -18.02 -9.67
CA GLY A 128 5.62 -18.87 -8.54
C GLY A 128 4.14 -19.28 -8.67
N PHE A 129 3.62 -20.25 -7.89
CA PHE A 129 4.39 -21.21 -7.12
C PHE A 129 4.72 -22.43 -7.99
N MET A 130 5.39 -23.46 -7.41
CA MET A 130 5.87 -24.61 -8.18
C MET A 130 4.70 -25.46 -8.70
N PRO A 131 4.63 -25.80 -9.99
CA PRO A 131 3.68 -26.82 -10.47
C PRO A 131 3.89 -28.14 -9.74
N SER A 132 2.83 -28.79 -9.27
CA SER A 132 2.94 -30.00 -8.43
C SER A 132 3.71 -31.14 -9.11
N GLN A 133 3.58 -31.29 -10.43
CA GLN A 133 4.33 -32.32 -11.17
C GLN A 133 5.83 -32.01 -11.28
N MET A 134 6.23 -30.75 -11.17
CA MET A 134 7.63 -30.30 -11.15
C MET A 134 8.23 -30.32 -9.75
N ALA A 135 7.43 -30.19 -8.72
CA ALA A 135 7.81 -30.01 -7.33
C ALA A 135 8.55 -31.24 -6.75
N SER A 136 9.58 -31.02 -5.93
CA SER A 136 10.35 -32.09 -5.25
C SER A 136 9.62 -32.69 -4.05
N GLY A 137 8.57 -32.04 -3.55
CA GLY A 137 7.75 -32.46 -2.40
C GLY A 137 6.32 -31.95 -2.50
N ASP A 138 5.57 -32.12 -1.43
CA ASP A 138 4.13 -31.85 -1.33
C ASP A 138 3.76 -30.73 -0.35
N LYS A 139 4.75 -30.01 0.21
CA LYS A 139 4.49 -28.88 1.10
C LYS A 139 3.83 -27.75 0.32
N THR A 140 2.69 -27.29 0.83
CA THR A 140 1.90 -26.23 0.22
C THR A 140 1.60 -25.11 1.20
N ILE A 141 1.30 -23.93 0.67
CA ILE A 141 0.83 -22.77 1.42
C ILE A 141 -0.53 -22.32 0.90
N PHE A 142 -1.25 -21.58 1.71
CA PHE A 142 -2.56 -21.02 1.43
C PHE A 142 -3.68 -22.04 1.26
N TRP A 143 -4.91 -21.58 1.31
CA TRP A 143 -6.10 -22.38 1.10
C TRP A 143 -6.13 -23.08 -0.26
N TRP A 144 -5.63 -22.41 -1.30
CA TRP A 144 -5.56 -22.92 -2.68
C TRP A 144 -4.30 -23.76 -2.95
N ARG A 145 -3.50 -24.06 -1.91
CA ARG A 145 -2.44 -25.07 -1.90
C ARG A 145 -1.32 -24.83 -2.94
N GLY A 146 -0.79 -23.62 -3.03
CA GLY A 146 0.42 -23.34 -3.80
C GLY A 146 1.60 -24.18 -3.30
N ASN A 147 2.26 -24.94 -4.17
CA ASN A 147 3.40 -25.78 -3.77
C ASN A 147 4.65 -24.93 -3.59
N VAL A 148 5.30 -25.07 -2.43
CA VAL A 148 6.44 -24.24 -2.01
C VAL A 148 7.76 -25.00 -1.96
N THR A 149 7.82 -26.19 -2.58
CA THR A 149 9.07 -26.98 -2.63
C THR A 149 9.91 -26.63 -3.86
N PRO A 150 11.24 -26.80 -3.80
CA PRO A 150 12.11 -26.68 -4.98
C PRO A 150 11.67 -27.58 -6.14
N PRO A 151 12.07 -27.30 -7.37
CA PRO A 151 11.83 -28.23 -8.47
C PRO A 151 12.66 -29.51 -8.30
N LYS A 152 12.14 -30.66 -8.74
CA LYS A 152 12.91 -31.92 -8.85
C LYS A 152 14.12 -31.75 -9.77
N ASN A 153 13.97 -30.92 -10.80
CA ASN A 153 14.99 -30.68 -11.83
C ASN A 153 14.97 -29.18 -12.20
N TYR A 154 16.09 -28.50 -11.95
CA TYR A 154 16.23 -27.07 -12.22
C TYR A 154 16.28 -26.74 -13.72
N GLU A 155 16.73 -27.68 -14.56
CA GLU A 155 16.69 -27.52 -16.00
C GLU A 155 15.26 -27.59 -16.54
N ALA A 156 14.36 -28.37 -15.92
CA ALA A 156 12.93 -28.37 -16.25
C ALA A 156 12.28 -27.02 -15.87
N TRP A 157 12.63 -26.46 -14.73
CA TRP A 157 12.22 -25.10 -14.34
C TRP A 157 12.71 -24.05 -15.35
N GLU A 158 13.97 -24.13 -15.77
CA GLU A 158 14.54 -23.23 -16.77
C GLU A 158 13.78 -23.34 -18.10
N ARG A 159 13.45 -24.56 -18.55
CA ARG A 159 12.67 -24.77 -19.78
C ARG A 159 11.26 -24.16 -19.68
N LEU A 160 10.57 -24.34 -18.56
CA LEU A 160 9.25 -23.74 -18.34
C LEU A 160 9.32 -22.22 -18.41
N VAL A 161 10.25 -21.59 -17.66
CA VAL A 161 10.41 -20.13 -17.64
C VAL A 161 10.77 -19.60 -19.03
N LYS A 162 11.65 -20.30 -19.76
CA LYS A 162 12.01 -19.94 -21.14
C LYS A 162 10.81 -20.04 -22.09
N ALA A 163 10.06 -21.14 -22.01
CA ALA A 163 8.88 -21.36 -22.87
C ALA A 163 7.82 -20.29 -22.63
N LEU A 164 7.55 -19.96 -21.38
CA LEU A 164 6.59 -18.91 -21.00
C LEU A 164 7.05 -17.54 -21.47
N THR A 165 8.31 -17.19 -21.28
CA THR A 165 8.87 -15.90 -21.72
C THR A 165 8.85 -15.78 -23.25
N ALA A 166 9.19 -16.86 -23.98
CA ALA A 166 9.12 -16.89 -25.43
C ALA A 166 7.70 -16.75 -25.95
N HIS A 167 6.73 -17.45 -25.32
CA HIS A 167 5.31 -17.32 -25.63
C HIS A 167 4.80 -15.88 -25.49
N TRP A 168 5.13 -15.21 -24.40
CA TRP A 168 4.75 -13.78 -24.24
C TRP A 168 5.41 -12.89 -25.28
N THR A 169 6.66 -13.18 -25.64
CA THR A 169 7.36 -12.42 -26.69
C THR A 169 6.69 -12.60 -28.05
N GLU A 170 6.26 -13.82 -28.39
CA GLU A 170 5.51 -14.11 -29.62
C GLU A 170 4.13 -13.44 -29.60
N ARG A 171 3.40 -13.51 -28.47
CA ARG A 171 2.03 -13.03 -28.37
C ARG A 171 1.91 -11.51 -28.30
N TYR A 172 2.77 -10.86 -27.52
CA TYR A 172 2.65 -9.43 -27.19
C TYR A 172 3.72 -8.55 -27.85
N GLY A 173 4.74 -9.16 -28.41
CA GLY A 173 5.90 -8.48 -28.99
C GLY A 173 7.00 -8.19 -27.97
N ALA A 174 8.23 -8.24 -28.43
CA ALA A 174 9.43 -8.08 -27.59
C ALA A 174 9.49 -6.73 -26.86
N ASP A 175 9.01 -5.65 -27.47
CA ASP A 175 9.05 -4.31 -26.88
C ASP A 175 8.02 -4.16 -25.73
N GLU A 176 6.84 -4.78 -25.84
CA GLU A 176 5.88 -4.81 -24.75
C GLU A 176 6.45 -5.60 -23.56
N VAL A 177 6.96 -6.81 -23.81
CA VAL A 177 7.52 -7.67 -22.76
C VAL A 177 8.78 -7.05 -22.12
N ALA A 178 9.60 -6.32 -22.88
CA ALA A 178 10.75 -5.58 -22.33
C ALA A 178 10.33 -4.45 -21.36
N SER A 179 9.07 -4.05 -21.38
CA SER A 179 8.53 -3.09 -20.41
C SER A 179 8.12 -3.71 -19.09
N TRP A 180 8.01 -5.06 -19.01
CA TRP A 180 7.63 -5.78 -17.81
C TRP A 180 8.80 -5.99 -16.84
N TYR A 181 8.47 -6.52 -15.64
CA TYR A 181 9.42 -6.96 -14.63
C TYR A 181 9.18 -8.44 -14.32
N PHE A 182 10.25 -9.19 -14.14
CA PHE A 182 10.20 -10.62 -13.82
C PHE A 182 10.82 -10.82 -12.44
N GLU A 183 10.00 -11.09 -11.46
CA GLU A 183 10.38 -11.39 -10.09
C GLU A 183 10.38 -12.91 -9.89
N VAL A 184 11.43 -13.43 -9.29
CA VAL A 184 11.54 -14.88 -9.09
C VAL A 184 11.12 -15.23 -7.68
N TRP A 185 9.99 -15.93 -7.56
CA TRP A 185 9.40 -16.43 -6.31
C TRP A 185 8.77 -15.37 -5.42
N ASN A 186 8.30 -15.83 -4.22
CA ASN A 186 7.75 -15.02 -3.14
C ASN A 186 8.31 -15.47 -1.79
N GLU A 187 8.86 -14.55 -1.01
CA GLU A 187 9.30 -14.69 0.38
C GLU A 187 10.12 -15.96 0.69
N PRO A 188 11.16 -16.27 -0.11
CA PRO A 188 11.92 -17.50 0.05
C PRO A 188 12.73 -17.59 1.36
N ASN A 189 12.73 -16.52 2.15
CA ASN A 189 13.33 -16.49 3.47
C ASN A 189 12.40 -16.97 4.60
N LEU A 190 11.16 -17.34 4.26
CA LEU A 190 10.17 -17.90 5.19
C LEU A 190 9.91 -19.38 4.90
N ASP A 191 10.00 -20.22 5.91
CA ASP A 191 9.74 -21.66 5.80
C ASP A 191 8.34 -22.01 5.26
N GLY A 192 7.38 -21.11 5.44
CA GLY A 192 6.03 -21.23 4.88
C GLY A 192 5.99 -21.10 3.37
N PHE A 193 6.86 -20.29 2.80
CA PHE A 193 6.89 -19.95 1.37
C PHE A 193 8.01 -20.65 0.57
N TRP A 194 8.97 -21.26 1.25
CA TRP A 194 10.06 -21.97 0.60
C TRP A 194 10.54 -23.13 1.46
N ALA A 195 10.42 -24.36 0.96
CA ALA A 195 10.85 -25.57 1.65
C ALA A 195 12.28 -26.00 1.31
N GLY A 196 13.05 -25.13 0.68
CA GLY A 196 14.47 -25.29 0.37
C GLY A 196 15.35 -24.39 1.24
N THR A 197 16.66 -24.45 0.98
CA THR A 197 17.65 -23.55 1.57
C THR A 197 17.74 -22.22 0.79
N GLN A 198 18.48 -21.25 1.31
CA GLN A 198 18.84 -20.02 0.59
C GLN A 198 19.61 -20.34 -0.70
N ASP A 199 20.54 -21.31 -0.66
CA ASP A 199 21.30 -21.74 -1.84
C ASP A 199 20.39 -22.37 -2.90
N ASP A 200 19.38 -23.14 -2.49
CA ASP A 200 18.37 -23.69 -3.41
C ASP A 200 17.56 -22.59 -4.10
N TYR A 201 17.22 -21.53 -3.35
CA TYR A 201 16.55 -20.35 -3.92
C TYR A 201 17.48 -19.63 -4.91
N PHE A 202 18.72 -19.37 -4.56
CA PHE A 202 19.65 -18.72 -5.47
C PHE A 202 19.90 -19.54 -6.74
N LYS A 203 19.88 -20.86 -6.64
CA LYS A 203 19.92 -21.74 -7.81
C LYS A 203 18.66 -21.59 -8.67
N LEU A 204 17.47 -21.60 -8.06
CA LEU A 204 16.20 -21.36 -8.75
C LEU A 204 16.22 -20.02 -9.50
N TYR A 205 16.64 -18.95 -8.81
CA TYR A 205 16.80 -17.62 -9.37
C TYR A 205 17.73 -17.61 -10.59
N ALA A 206 18.90 -18.23 -10.46
CA ALA A 206 19.90 -18.23 -11.52
C ALA A 206 19.39 -18.92 -12.81
N HIS A 207 18.68 -20.06 -12.68
CA HIS A 207 18.06 -20.74 -13.82
C HIS A 207 16.98 -19.88 -14.47
N ALA A 208 16.08 -19.26 -13.69
CA ALA A 208 15.05 -18.36 -14.20
C ALA A 208 15.66 -17.13 -14.90
N ALA A 209 16.66 -16.49 -14.29
CA ALA A 209 17.29 -15.30 -14.85
C ALA A 209 17.97 -15.58 -16.19
N ARG A 210 18.70 -16.69 -16.30
CA ARG A 210 19.33 -17.12 -17.56
C ARG A 210 18.29 -17.47 -18.62
N ALA A 211 17.22 -18.16 -18.25
CA ALA A 211 16.11 -18.49 -19.15
C ALA A 211 15.50 -17.23 -19.78
N ILE A 212 15.13 -16.25 -18.95
CA ILE A 212 14.55 -14.98 -19.38
C ILE A 212 15.51 -14.23 -20.31
N LYS A 213 16.77 -14.04 -19.89
CA LYS A 213 17.79 -13.35 -20.69
C LYS A 213 18.15 -14.08 -21.99
N SER A 214 17.95 -15.40 -22.06
CA SER A 214 18.17 -16.18 -23.31
C SER A 214 17.12 -15.90 -24.38
N VAL A 215 15.93 -15.41 -24.00
CA VAL A 215 14.88 -14.98 -24.94
C VAL A 215 15.16 -13.57 -25.45
N ASP A 216 15.38 -12.62 -24.56
CA ASP A 216 15.78 -11.26 -24.90
C ASP A 216 16.58 -10.62 -23.75
N ALA A 217 17.78 -10.14 -24.02
CA ALA A 217 18.67 -9.53 -23.02
C ALA A 217 18.10 -8.26 -22.37
N ARG A 218 17.11 -7.62 -22.98
CA ARG A 218 16.44 -6.41 -22.46
C ARG A 218 15.46 -6.72 -21.32
N TYR A 219 15.01 -7.96 -21.17
CA TYR A 219 14.01 -8.33 -20.16
C TYR A 219 14.59 -8.23 -18.75
N ARG A 220 13.87 -7.54 -17.87
CA ARG A 220 14.33 -7.20 -16.53
C ARG A 220 13.96 -8.29 -15.53
N VAL A 221 14.97 -8.92 -14.94
CA VAL A 221 14.78 -9.96 -13.92
C VAL A 221 15.38 -9.54 -12.58
N GLY A 222 14.69 -9.82 -11.48
CA GLY A 222 15.10 -9.48 -10.13
C GLY A 222 14.46 -10.30 -9.05
N GLY A 223 14.75 -9.96 -7.84
CA GLY A 223 14.35 -10.56 -6.58
C GLY A 223 15.12 -9.92 -5.41
N PRO A 224 15.17 -10.57 -4.22
CA PRO A 224 14.67 -11.89 -3.89
C PRO A 224 13.21 -11.93 -3.38
N ALA A 225 12.47 -10.82 -3.40
CA ALA A 225 11.10 -10.72 -2.90
C ALA A 225 10.92 -11.23 -1.45
N THR A 226 11.85 -10.90 -0.58
CA THR A 226 11.91 -11.44 0.78
C THR A 226 11.02 -10.68 1.75
N ALA A 227 10.45 -11.40 2.71
CA ALA A 227 9.80 -10.80 3.87
C ALA A 227 10.81 -10.01 4.74
N GLY A 228 10.36 -8.89 5.32
CA GLY A 228 11.12 -8.13 6.30
C GLY A 228 12.38 -7.47 5.76
N ALA A 229 12.40 -7.13 4.47
CA ALA A 229 13.51 -6.40 3.85
C ALA A 229 14.87 -7.10 4.01
N ALA A 230 14.90 -8.42 3.84
CA ALA A 230 16.04 -9.29 4.09
C ALA A 230 16.76 -9.75 2.82
N TRP A 231 17.95 -10.35 2.96
CA TRP A 231 18.77 -11.00 1.92
C TRP A 231 19.24 -10.11 0.76
N ILE A 232 19.19 -8.80 0.89
CA ILE A 232 19.57 -7.90 -0.23
C ILE A 232 21.08 -7.94 -0.48
N PRO A 233 21.95 -7.78 0.54
CA PRO A 233 23.39 -7.92 0.34
C PRO A 233 23.78 -9.30 -0.20
N GLU A 234 23.17 -10.37 0.32
CA GLU A 234 23.47 -11.76 -0.08
C GLU A 234 23.07 -12.02 -1.53
N THR A 235 21.91 -11.51 -1.96
CA THR A 235 21.43 -11.62 -3.34
C THR A 235 22.37 -10.92 -4.31
N ILE A 236 22.78 -9.69 -4.00
CA ILE A 236 23.71 -8.94 -4.84
C ILE A 236 25.08 -9.63 -4.89
N ALA A 237 25.60 -10.09 -3.74
CA ALA A 237 26.88 -10.80 -3.68
C ALA A 237 26.85 -12.12 -4.48
N TYR A 238 25.74 -12.87 -4.39
CA TYR A 238 25.56 -14.07 -5.18
C TYR A 238 25.53 -13.79 -6.69
N ALA A 239 24.77 -12.78 -7.09
CA ALA A 239 24.63 -12.41 -8.49
C ALA A 239 25.97 -11.95 -9.10
N ASP A 240 26.71 -11.10 -8.39
CA ASP A 240 28.02 -10.61 -8.80
C ASP A 240 29.05 -11.75 -8.92
N LYS A 241 29.20 -12.55 -7.86
CA LYS A 241 30.15 -13.67 -7.80
C LYS A 241 29.91 -14.70 -8.90
N ASN A 242 28.65 -15.03 -9.19
CA ASN A 242 28.27 -16.09 -10.13
C ASN A 242 27.89 -15.57 -11.51
N ARG A 243 28.02 -14.27 -11.76
CA ARG A 243 27.62 -13.59 -13.01
C ARG A 243 26.19 -13.94 -13.43
N VAL A 244 25.27 -13.90 -12.47
CA VAL A 244 23.84 -14.10 -12.69
C VAL A 244 23.20 -12.75 -12.97
N PRO A 245 22.35 -12.62 -14.01
CA PRO A 245 21.65 -11.37 -14.29
C PRO A 245 20.79 -10.93 -13.11
N LEU A 246 20.90 -9.65 -12.74
CA LEU A 246 20.11 -9.01 -11.70
C LEU A 246 19.88 -7.55 -12.11
N ASP A 247 18.66 -7.21 -12.49
CA ASP A 247 18.32 -5.89 -13.02
C ASP A 247 17.63 -4.99 -11.98
N PHE A 248 17.08 -5.56 -10.92
CA PHE A 248 16.46 -4.84 -9.81
C PHE A 248 16.44 -5.68 -8.53
N ILE A 249 16.31 -5.01 -7.40
CA ILE A 249 16.01 -5.64 -6.11
C ILE A 249 14.53 -5.49 -5.81
N SER A 250 13.90 -6.57 -5.32
CA SER A 250 12.56 -6.54 -4.75
C SER A 250 12.53 -7.14 -3.34
N THR A 251 11.64 -6.63 -2.51
CA THR A 251 11.45 -7.08 -1.12
C THR A 251 10.14 -6.55 -0.55
N HIS A 252 9.78 -6.97 0.70
CA HIS A 252 8.54 -6.63 1.38
C HIS A 252 8.80 -5.99 2.74
N THR A 253 7.85 -5.13 3.18
CA THR A 253 7.85 -4.58 4.53
C THR A 253 6.43 -4.28 5.01
N TYR A 254 6.18 -4.54 6.30
CA TYR A 254 4.89 -4.32 6.93
C TYR A 254 5.05 -3.58 8.25
N GLY A 255 4.06 -2.75 8.58
CA GLY A 255 4.12 -1.80 9.68
C GLY A 255 3.73 -2.34 11.05
N VAL A 256 3.99 -3.61 11.35
CA VAL A 256 3.69 -4.23 12.64
C VAL A 256 4.94 -4.47 13.46
N SER A 257 4.83 -4.35 14.79
CA SER A 257 5.91 -4.63 15.74
C SER A 257 5.79 -5.98 16.43
N GLN A 258 4.60 -6.58 16.41
CA GLN A 258 4.29 -7.88 17.00
C GLN A 258 3.35 -8.67 16.12
N GLY A 259 3.33 -9.97 16.29
CA GLY A 259 2.54 -10.91 15.49
C GLY A 259 3.29 -11.43 14.27
N PHE A 260 4.58 -11.19 14.17
CA PHE A 260 5.39 -11.64 13.04
C PHE A 260 5.25 -13.16 12.85
N LEU A 261 4.88 -13.56 11.63
CA LEU A 261 4.69 -14.95 11.19
C LEU A 261 3.47 -15.71 11.77
N ASP A 262 2.54 -15.04 12.43
CA ASP A 262 1.22 -15.63 12.60
C ASP A 262 0.38 -15.33 11.34
N GLU A 263 0.56 -16.16 10.32
CA GLU A 263 -0.11 -16.04 9.03
C GLU A 263 -1.64 -15.99 9.09
N PHE A 264 -2.22 -16.38 10.24
CA PHE A 264 -3.66 -16.38 10.45
C PHE A 264 -4.13 -15.29 11.42
N GLY A 265 -3.24 -14.47 11.95
CA GLY A 265 -3.57 -13.41 12.91
C GLY A 265 -4.14 -13.92 14.24
N LYS A 266 -3.96 -15.20 14.57
CA LYS A 266 -4.52 -15.83 15.78
C LYS A 266 -4.00 -15.24 17.09
N LYS A 267 -2.79 -14.71 17.07
CA LYS A 267 -2.18 -14.04 18.23
C LYS A 267 -2.40 -12.53 18.21
N GLY A 268 -2.95 -12.00 17.12
CA GLY A 268 -3.15 -10.60 16.86
C GLY A 268 -1.88 -9.87 16.46
N THR A 269 -2.04 -8.82 15.69
CA THR A 269 -0.98 -7.91 15.25
C THR A 269 -1.02 -6.62 16.05
N VAL A 270 0.12 -5.94 16.18
CA VAL A 270 0.22 -4.63 16.81
C VAL A 270 0.94 -3.70 15.85
N LEU A 271 0.28 -2.62 15.44
CA LEU A 271 0.91 -1.58 14.63
C LEU A 271 2.16 -1.04 15.33
N ASN A 272 3.23 -0.88 14.57
CA ASN A 272 4.46 -0.33 15.07
C ASN A 272 4.26 1.15 15.45
N LYS A 273 4.62 1.52 16.69
CA LYS A 273 4.52 2.89 17.20
C LYS A 273 5.60 3.82 16.65
N ASP A 274 6.67 3.27 16.08
CA ASP A 274 7.71 4.06 15.44
C ASP A 274 7.18 4.68 14.14
N ASP A 275 7.19 6.00 14.07
CA ASP A 275 6.82 6.73 12.85
C ASP A 275 7.74 6.39 11.67
N GLY A 276 8.98 5.95 11.94
CA GLY A 276 9.91 5.47 10.93
C GLY A 276 9.66 4.04 10.44
N ALA A 277 8.74 3.28 11.03
CA ALA A 277 8.42 1.93 10.54
C ALA A 277 8.08 1.98 9.04
N ILE A 278 8.50 0.98 8.28
CA ILE A 278 8.46 0.92 6.79
C ILE A 278 9.55 1.80 6.16
N SER A 279 9.53 3.11 6.38
CA SER A 279 10.53 4.00 5.76
C SER A 279 11.96 3.69 6.19
N ALA A 280 12.17 3.24 7.43
CA ALA A 280 13.49 2.82 7.92
C ALA A 280 14.04 1.62 7.13
N ASP A 281 13.19 0.64 6.81
CA ASP A 281 13.57 -0.50 5.98
C ASP A 281 13.96 -0.05 4.57
N VAL A 282 13.15 0.80 3.94
CA VAL A 282 13.42 1.32 2.60
C VAL A 282 14.74 2.08 2.55
N LEU A 283 14.98 2.96 3.51
CA LEU A 283 16.21 3.74 3.61
C LEU A 283 17.43 2.86 3.93
N ARG A 284 17.27 1.81 4.74
CA ARG A 284 18.31 0.82 5.01
C ARG A 284 18.70 0.09 3.72
N ASN A 285 17.72 -0.51 3.04
CA ASN A 285 17.99 -1.26 1.83
C ASN A 285 18.57 -0.39 0.70
N ARG A 286 18.14 0.88 0.58
CA ARG A 286 18.76 1.80 -0.38
C ARG A 286 20.24 2.04 -0.07
N ARG A 287 20.61 2.14 1.23
CA ARG A 287 22.04 2.26 1.63
C ARG A 287 22.81 0.97 1.37
N GLU A 288 22.22 -0.19 1.67
CA GLU A 288 22.84 -1.51 1.41
C GLU A 288 23.14 -1.69 -0.09
N ILE A 289 22.18 -1.39 -0.96
CA ILE A 289 22.39 -1.40 -2.42
C ILE A 289 23.49 -0.39 -2.80
N GLY A 290 23.44 0.82 -2.28
CA GLY A 290 24.42 1.88 -2.57
C GLY A 290 25.86 1.53 -2.17
N ALA A 291 26.04 0.65 -1.17
CA ALA A 291 27.33 0.16 -0.69
C ALA A 291 27.79 -1.15 -1.35
N SER A 292 26.98 -1.73 -2.26
CA SER A 292 27.23 -3.02 -2.89
C SER A 292 28.04 -2.92 -4.19
N ALA A 293 28.34 -4.07 -4.79
CA ALA A 293 28.96 -4.16 -6.12
C ALA A 293 28.04 -3.63 -7.25
N MET A 294 26.72 -3.47 -6.98
CA MET A 294 25.72 -2.99 -7.96
C MET A 294 24.94 -1.79 -7.40
N PRO A 295 25.58 -0.63 -7.15
CA PRO A 295 25.02 0.47 -6.35
C PRO A 295 23.82 1.18 -6.98
N THR A 296 23.60 1.00 -8.27
CA THR A 296 22.54 1.68 -9.05
C THR A 296 21.29 0.84 -9.26
N LEU A 297 21.22 -0.40 -8.72
CA LEU A 297 20.06 -1.25 -8.87
C LEU A 297 18.79 -0.54 -8.38
N PRO A 298 17.72 -0.57 -9.20
CA PRO A 298 16.39 -0.16 -8.77
C PRO A 298 15.93 -0.97 -7.55
N LEU A 299 15.20 -0.32 -6.63
CA LEU A 299 14.62 -0.96 -5.45
C LEU A 299 13.10 -0.90 -5.54
N HIS A 300 12.47 -2.06 -5.55
CA HIS A 300 11.03 -2.22 -5.57
C HIS A 300 10.54 -2.90 -4.28
N TYR A 301 9.61 -2.26 -3.58
CA TYR A 301 8.83 -2.93 -2.56
C TYR A 301 7.60 -3.50 -3.24
N THR A 302 7.63 -4.80 -3.51
CA THR A 302 6.57 -5.50 -4.26
C THR A 302 5.39 -5.87 -3.39
N GLU A 303 5.56 -5.79 -2.05
CA GLU A 303 4.49 -5.78 -1.07
C GLU A 303 4.78 -4.80 0.07
N TRP A 304 3.76 -4.07 0.48
CA TRP A 304 3.75 -3.32 1.72
C TRP A 304 2.33 -2.96 2.17
N SER A 305 2.09 -2.92 3.46
CA SER A 305 0.92 -2.29 4.07
C SER A 305 1.14 -2.09 5.58
N SER A 306 0.12 -1.68 6.30
CA SER A 306 0.19 -1.52 7.77
C SER A 306 0.35 -2.84 8.51
N SER A 307 -0.13 -3.95 7.96
CA SER A 307 -0.08 -5.28 8.56
C SER A 307 0.00 -6.36 7.47
N TYR A 308 0.67 -7.47 7.75
CA TYR A 308 0.79 -8.61 6.84
C TYR A 308 -0.35 -9.63 6.98
N THR A 309 -1.25 -9.46 7.93
CA THR A 309 -2.32 -10.45 8.13
C THR A 309 -3.59 -10.10 7.34
N PRO A 310 -4.20 -11.08 6.64
CA PRO A 310 -5.39 -10.85 5.83
C PRO A 310 -6.69 -10.69 6.67
N SER A 311 -6.56 -10.47 7.97
CA SER A 311 -7.68 -10.29 8.91
C SER A 311 -7.38 -9.21 9.96
N ASP A 312 -6.69 -8.15 9.56
CA ASP A 312 -6.39 -7.02 10.43
C ASP A 312 -7.39 -5.86 10.18
N PRO A 313 -8.33 -5.59 11.10
CA PRO A 313 -9.36 -4.57 10.90
C PRO A 313 -8.80 -3.14 10.79
N SER A 314 -7.51 -2.93 11.06
CA SER A 314 -6.86 -1.67 10.75
C SER A 314 -6.93 -1.34 9.25
N HIS A 315 -6.91 -2.36 8.36
CA HIS A 315 -7.03 -2.17 6.91
C HIS A 315 -8.38 -1.59 6.48
N ASP A 316 -9.45 -1.84 7.23
CA ASP A 316 -10.78 -1.34 6.93
C ASP A 316 -10.99 0.08 7.47
N SER A 317 -10.18 0.50 8.46
CA SER A 317 -10.36 1.74 9.23
C SER A 317 -9.95 2.99 8.45
N TYR A 318 -10.60 4.13 8.74
CA TYR A 318 -10.26 5.43 8.19
C TYR A 318 -8.81 5.88 8.47
N HIS A 319 -8.16 5.31 9.48
CA HIS A 319 -6.75 5.58 9.80
C HIS A 319 -5.80 5.22 8.65
N GLN A 320 -6.18 4.26 7.78
CA GLN A 320 -5.31 3.77 6.69
C GLN A 320 -5.00 4.84 5.65
N ALA A 321 -5.92 5.77 5.38
CA ALA A 321 -5.67 6.82 4.41
C ALA A 321 -4.47 7.70 4.82
N ALA A 322 -4.49 8.19 6.06
CA ALA A 322 -3.39 8.98 6.62
C ALA A 322 -2.09 8.18 6.77
N TYR A 323 -2.21 6.90 7.19
CA TYR A 323 -1.08 5.99 7.30
C TYR A 323 -0.33 5.85 5.98
N ILE A 324 -1.03 5.55 4.90
CA ILE A 324 -0.45 5.38 3.56
C ILE A 324 0.27 6.65 3.12
N LEU A 325 -0.37 7.81 3.24
CA LEU A 325 0.23 9.09 2.85
C LEU A 325 1.48 9.43 3.65
N GLN A 326 1.46 9.18 4.97
CA GLN A 326 2.61 9.39 5.84
C GLN A 326 3.80 8.54 5.41
N LYS A 327 3.60 7.22 5.21
CA LYS A 327 4.68 6.31 4.84
C LYS A 327 5.22 6.60 3.45
N LEU A 328 4.38 6.85 2.47
CA LEU A 328 4.82 7.21 1.11
C LEU A 328 5.61 8.53 1.08
N LYS A 329 5.20 9.54 1.86
CA LYS A 329 5.94 10.80 1.98
C LYS A 329 7.33 10.59 2.57
N GLN A 330 7.46 9.75 3.60
CA GLN A 330 8.73 9.43 4.24
C GLN A 330 9.68 8.62 3.34
N VAL A 331 9.14 7.71 2.52
CA VAL A 331 9.93 6.94 1.54
C VAL A 331 10.47 7.84 0.43
N GLY A 332 9.68 8.79 -0.04
CA GLY A 332 10.07 9.72 -1.09
C GLY A 332 10.53 9.01 -2.37
N THR A 333 11.79 9.21 -2.76
CA THR A 333 12.42 8.61 -3.96
C THR A 333 13.38 7.47 -3.64
N ALA A 334 13.45 7.00 -2.40
CA ALA A 334 14.39 5.96 -2.00
C ALA A 334 14.09 4.59 -2.62
N ALA A 335 12.83 4.36 -3.04
CA ALA A 335 12.42 3.20 -3.83
C ALA A 335 11.77 3.65 -5.14
N GLN A 336 11.84 2.82 -6.18
CA GLN A 336 11.16 3.03 -7.45
C GLN A 336 9.67 2.72 -7.37
N SER A 337 9.29 1.77 -6.52
CA SER A 337 7.89 1.43 -6.27
C SER A 337 7.63 1.00 -4.84
N MET A 338 6.42 1.34 -4.40
CA MET A 338 5.80 0.84 -3.18
C MET A 338 4.47 0.22 -3.57
N SER A 339 4.46 -1.08 -3.86
CA SER A 339 3.28 -1.82 -4.31
C SER A 339 2.41 -2.17 -3.11
N TYR A 340 1.26 -1.50 -2.98
CA TYR A 340 0.34 -1.77 -1.88
C TYR A 340 -0.25 -3.17 -1.98
N TRP A 341 -0.23 -3.91 -0.91
CA TRP A 341 -0.78 -5.25 -0.78
C TRP A 341 -2.15 -5.18 -0.13
N VAL A 342 -3.26 -5.31 -0.84
CA VAL A 342 -3.58 -5.49 -2.26
C VAL A 342 -4.73 -4.55 -2.70
N PHE A 343 -5.19 -4.63 -3.97
CA PHE A 343 -6.25 -3.71 -4.43
C PHE A 343 -7.68 -4.16 -4.07
N THR A 344 -7.91 -5.46 -3.80
CA THR A 344 -9.25 -6.01 -3.57
C THR A 344 -9.26 -7.08 -2.48
N ASP A 345 -10.36 -7.20 -1.75
CA ASP A 345 -10.64 -8.31 -0.83
C ASP A 345 -11.19 -9.57 -1.53
N ILE A 346 -11.23 -9.59 -2.86
CA ILE A 346 -11.29 -10.86 -3.61
C ILE A 346 -9.89 -11.44 -3.51
N PHE A 347 -9.66 -12.20 -2.42
CA PHE A 347 -8.35 -12.59 -1.94
C PHE A 347 -8.48 -13.85 -1.07
N GLU A 348 -7.92 -14.96 -1.54
CA GLU A 348 -8.24 -16.28 -1.02
C GLU A 348 -7.07 -17.02 -0.37
N GLU A 349 -6.05 -16.34 0.16
CA GLU A 349 -4.93 -17.00 0.86
C GLU A 349 -5.40 -17.84 2.04
N ALA A 350 -6.30 -17.30 2.85
CA ALA A 350 -6.93 -18.02 3.95
C ALA A 350 -8.36 -18.52 3.58
N GLY A 351 -8.64 -18.66 2.30
CA GLY A 351 -9.94 -19.03 1.75
C GLY A 351 -10.92 -17.86 1.65
N PRO A 352 -12.08 -18.11 1.01
CA PRO A 352 -13.16 -17.12 0.91
C PRO A 352 -13.61 -16.64 2.27
N ARG A 353 -13.85 -15.33 2.42
CA ARG A 353 -14.26 -14.71 3.68
C ARG A 353 -15.78 -14.65 3.80
N PHE A 354 -16.27 -14.62 5.05
CA PHE A 354 -17.70 -14.68 5.36
C PHE A 354 -18.29 -13.30 5.65
N GLU A 355 -17.48 -12.32 6.05
CA GLU A 355 -17.90 -10.98 6.41
C GLU A 355 -17.51 -9.96 5.32
N ALA A 356 -18.31 -8.92 5.19
CA ALA A 356 -18.07 -7.84 4.23
C ALA A 356 -16.82 -7.01 4.55
N PHE A 357 -16.55 -6.80 5.83
CA PHE A 357 -15.34 -6.17 6.36
C PHE A 357 -14.71 -7.12 7.38
N HIS A 358 -13.65 -7.75 6.99
CA HIS A 358 -12.94 -8.77 7.77
C HIS A 358 -11.48 -8.39 8.05
N GLY A 359 -11.13 -7.13 7.78
CA GLY A 359 -9.73 -6.69 7.89
C GLY A 359 -8.86 -7.12 6.72
N GLY A 360 -9.44 -7.41 5.56
CA GLY A 360 -8.72 -7.76 4.34
C GLY A 360 -7.83 -6.62 3.86
N PHE A 361 -6.80 -6.94 3.09
CA PHE A 361 -5.82 -5.96 2.58
C PHE A 361 -6.40 -4.99 1.55
N GLY A 362 -7.51 -5.34 0.92
CA GLY A 362 -8.04 -4.67 -0.27
C GLY A 362 -8.30 -3.18 -0.07
N LEU A 363 -8.04 -2.40 -1.10
CA LEU A 363 -8.53 -1.02 -1.19
C LEU A 363 -10.06 -0.99 -1.39
N MET A 364 -10.62 -2.08 -1.90
CA MET A 364 -12.06 -2.33 -2.01
C MET A 364 -12.39 -3.67 -1.38
N ASN A 365 -13.57 -3.78 -0.75
CA ASN A 365 -14.03 -5.05 -0.25
C ASN A 365 -14.61 -5.94 -1.38
N THR A 366 -14.94 -7.19 -1.08
CA THR A 366 -15.48 -8.17 -2.05
C THR A 366 -16.72 -7.66 -2.82
N GLN A 367 -17.54 -6.79 -2.20
CA GLN A 367 -18.74 -6.23 -2.82
C GLN A 367 -18.47 -4.91 -3.57
N GLY A 368 -17.19 -4.52 -3.73
CA GLY A 368 -16.81 -3.29 -4.38
C GLY A 368 -17.14 -2.03 -3.58
N ILE A 369 -17.17 -2.12 -2.25
CA ILE A 369 -17.25 -0.97 -1.36
C ILE A 369 -15.83 -0.43 -1.16
N LYS A 370 -15.61 0.83 -1.48
CA LYS A 370 -14.32 1.50 -1.30
C LYS A 370 -14.00 1.67 0.18
N LYS A 371 -12.78 1.30 0.56
CA LYS A 371 -12.26 1.53 1.91
C LYS A 371 -11.53 2.89 1.97
N PRO A 372 -11.29 3.46 3.13
CA PRO A 372 -10.57 4.73 3.26
C PRO A 372 -9.21 4.76 2.57
N ALA A 373 -8.47 3.66 2.58
CA ALA A 373 -7.20 3.49 1.88
C ALA A 373 -7.30 3.76 0.35
N TYR A 374 -8.43 3.44 -0.28
CA TYR A 374 -8.69 3.73 -1.69
C TYR A 374 -8.53 5.21 -2.01
N PHE A 375 -9.06 6.07 -1.13
CA PHE A 375 -9.06 7.52 -1.35
C PHE A 375 -7.68 8.14 -1.20
N ALA A 376 -6.78 7.55 -0.41
CA ALA A 376 -5.39 7.98 -0.38
C ALA A 376 -4.74 7.90 -1.77
N TYR A 377 -4.91 6.76 -2.46
CA TYR A 377 -4.39 6.57 -3.81
C TYR A 377 -5.14 7.39 -4.86
N GLN A 378 -6.46 7.51 -4.73
CA GLN A 378 -7.25 8.38 -5.61
C GLN A 378 -6.81 9.84 -5.52
N PHE A 379 -6.55 10.35 -4.31
CA PHE A 379 -6.10 11.73 -4.12
C PHE A 379 -4.66 11.95 -4.61
N LEU A 380 -3.77 10.99 -4.37
CA LEU A 380 -2.41 11.04 -4.91
C LEU A 380 -2.42 11.10 -6.45
N ASN A 381 -3.28 10.32 -7.11
CA ASN A 381 -3.38 10.30 -8.56
C ASN A 381 -3.97 11.60 -9.18
N GLN A 382 -4.64 12.42 -8.36
CA GLN A 382 -5.16 13.73 -8.79
C GLN A 382 -4.13 14.86 -8.67
N LEU A 383 -2.97 14.60 -8.08
CA LEU A 383 -1.91 15.59 -7.97
C LEU A 383 -1.28 15.86 -9.34
N ALA A 384 -0.93 17.12 -9.58
CA ALA A 384 -0.23 17.54 -10.77
C ALA A 384 1.25 17.06 -10.77
N PRO A 385 1.91 17.04 -11.93
CA PRO A 385 3.22 16.40 -12.07
C PRO A 385 4.38 17.15 -11.39
N ASN A 386 4.21 18.44 -11.04
CA ASN A 386 5.29 19.24 -10.46
C ASN A 386 5.04 19.49 -8.97
N GLU A 387 5.89 18.94 -8.11
CA GLU A 387 5.87 19.20 -6.67
C GLU A 387 6.41 20.60 -6.36
N LEU A 388 5.72 21.33 -5.48
CA LEU A 388 6.12 22.66 -5.02
C LEU A 388 7.03 22.54 -3.79
N LYS A 389 7.91 23.52 -3.59
CA LYS A 389 8.64 23.65 -2.33
C LYS A 389 7.64 23.82 -1.19
N ASN A 390 7.75 22.96 -0.20
CA ASN A 390 6.82 22.87 0.92
C ASN A 390 7.59 22.38 2.16
N THR A 391 7.47 23.11 3.26
CA THR A 391 8.12 22.76 4.52
C THR A 391 7.25 21.91 5.44
N ASP A 392 5.96 21.76 5.13
CA ASP A 392 5.05 20.92 5.89
C ASP A 392 5.27 19.43 5.58
N ALA A 393 5.62 18.66 6.60
CA ALA A 393 5.99 17.24 6.46
C ALA A 393 4.79 16.32 6.19
N ARG A 394 3.56 16.81 6.34
CA ARG A 394 2.33 16.03 6.20
C ARG A 394 1.44 16.60 5.09
N SER A 395 2.06 17.05 4.02
CA SER A 395 1.35 17.50 2.84
C SER A 395 2.19 17.34 1.57
N TYR A 396 1.49 17.25 0.44
CA TYR A 396 2.01 17.48 -0.90
C TYR A 396 1.35 18.72 -1.46
N ALA A 397 2.11 19.56 -2.13
CA ALA A 397 1.59 20.67 -2.91
C ALA A 397 2.13 20.57 -4.33
N THR A 398 1.27 20.72 -5.33
CA THR A 398 1.64 20.50 -6.73
C THR A 398 1.03 21.54 -7.65
N THR A 399 1.60 21.66 -8.87
CA THR A 399 1.09 22.51 -9.94
C THR A 399 1.29 21.84 -11.32
N ASP A 400 0.40 22.16 -12.24
CA ASP A 400 0.54 21.80 -13.66
C ASP A 400 1.36 22.82 -14.47
N GLY A 401 1.79 23.92 -13.85
CA GLY A 401 2.47 25.04 -14.51
C GLY A 401 1.57 25.94 -15.37
N GLN A 402 0.26 25.62 -15.47
CA GLN A 402 -0.70 26.37 -16.27
C GLN A 402 -1.55 27.35 -15.44
N GLY A 403 -1.43 27.29 -14.11
CA GLY A 403 -2.14 28.14 -13.17
C GLY A 403 -3.01 27.36 -12.18
N ASN A 404 -3.03 26.04 -12.27
CA ASN A 404 -3.71 25.19 -11.30
C ASN A 404 -2.77 24.78 -10.16
N ALA A 405 -3.34 24.54 -8.99
CA ALA A 405 -2.62 24.07 -7.80
C ALA A 405 -3.44 23.03 -7.04
N GLN A 406 -2.74 22.03 -6.48
CA GLN A 406 -3.34 21.06 -5.56
C GLN A 406 -2.57 21.05 -4.25
N VAL A 407 -3.29 20.87 -3.15
CA VAL A 407 -2.70 20.62 -1.84
C VAL A 407 -3.40 19.40 -1.23
N LEU A 408 -2.64 18.32 -1.08
CA LEU A 408 -3.05 17.12 -0.36
C LEU A 408 -2.41 17.17 1.01
N LEU A 409 -3.22 17.21 2.06
CA LEU A 409 -2.75 17.30 3.45
C LEU A 409 -3.43 16.27 4.34
N TRP A 410 -2.76 15.88 5.41
CA TRP A 410 -3.31 14.92 6.38
C TRP A 410 -2.86 15.23 7.81
N ASP A 411 -3.67 14.81 8.77
CA ASP A 411 -3.20 14.55 10.13
C ASP A 411 -2.75 13.09 10.21
N TYR A 412 -1.70 12.83 10.94
CA TYR A 412 -1.28 11.48 11.26
C TYR A 412 -1.16 11.34 12.78
N THR A 413 -2.14 10.67 13.34
CA THR A 413 -2.19 10.36 14.76
C THR A 413 -2.25 8.85 14.93
N HIS A 414 -1.18 8.30 15.50
CA HIS A 414 -1.04 6.88 15.75
C HIS A 414 -1.05 6.62 17.27
N THR A 415 -2.23 6.29 17.80
CA THR A 415 -2.44 6.00 19.22
C THR A 415 -3.08 4.65 19.40
N LEU A 416 -2.28 3.58 19.32
CA LEU A 416 -2.74 2.28 19.77
C LEU A 416 -2.49 2.19 21.29
N PRO A 417 -3.51 1.89 22.12
CA PRO A 417 -3.31 1.69 23.55
C PRO A 417 -2.35 0.56 23.86
N GLU A 418 -1.64 0.64 24.97
CA GLU A 418 -0.80 -0.46 25.43
C GLU A 418 -1.65 -1.68 25.75
N LYS A 419 -1.12 -2.87 25.47
CA LYS A 419 -1.76 -4.18 25.73
C LYS A 419 -3.03 -4.50 24.93
N ILE A 420 -3.32 -3.75 23.87
CA ILE A 420 -4.40 -4.03 22.92
C ILE A 420 -3.80 -4.24 21.54
N ASN A 421 -4.22 -5.29 20.85
CA ASN A 421 -3.83 -5.55 19.47
C ASN A 421 -4.81 -4.89 18.47
N ASN A 422 -4.46 -4.92 17.19
CA ASN A 422 -5.25 -4.32 16.12
C ASN A 422 -6.66 -4.95 16.02
N GLN A 423 -6.77 -6.30 16.20
CA GLN A 423 -8.00 -7.05 16.10
C GLN A 423 -9.00 -6.72 17.23
N GLN A 424 -8.50 -6.16 18.33
CA GLN A 424 -9.34 -5.68 19.43
C GLN A 424 -9.66 -4.20 19.32
N TYR A 425 -8.73 -3.40 18.80
CA TYR A 425 -8.86 -1.95 18.79
C TYR A 425 -9.72 -1.45 17.62
N PHE A 426 -9.46 -1.92 16.40
CA PHE A 426 -10.09 -1.37 15.21
C PHE A 426 -11.48 -1.93 14.88
N ILE A 427 -12.03 -2.84 15.68
CA ILE A 427 -13.38 -3.39 15.48
C ILE A 427 -14.50 -2.56 16.14
N GLN A 428 -14.17 -1.42 16.70
CA GLN A 428 -15.11 -0.54 17.41
C GLN A 428 -15.19 0.84 16.75
N ASP A 429 -16.23 1.60 17.07
CA ASP A 429 -16.32 3.00 16.67
C ASP A 429 -15.21 3.79 17.36
N LEU A 430 -14.40 4.51 16.59
CA LEU A 430 -13.22 5.25 17.04
C LEU A 430 -13.36 6.73 16.62
N PRO A 431 -14.13 7.54 17.35
CA PRO A 431 -14.33 8.95 17.00
C PRO A 431 -13.02 9.73 16.95
N ALA A 432 -12.79 10.43 15.86
CA ALA A 432 -11.63 11.29 15.68
C ALA A 432 -11.74 12.53 16.58
N ARG A 433 -10.66 12.81 17.33
CA ARG A 433 -10.57 14.00 18.18
C ARG A 433 -10.23 15.24 17.34
N ASP A 434 -10.69 16.40 17.79
CA ASP A 434 -10.35 17.68 17.19
C ASP A 434 -8.86 18.00 17.35
N LYS A 435 -8.26 18.53 16.27
CA LYS A 435 -6.85 18.98 16.18
C LYS A 435 -6.76 20.47 15.86
N GLY A 436 -7.87 21.21 15.91
CA GLY A 436 -7.95 22.63 15.57
C GLY A 436 -8.15 22.86 14.07
N THR A 437 -7.39 23.78 13.50
CA THR A 437 -7.52 24.15 12.09
C THR A 437 -6.18 24.06 11.34
N VAL A 438 -6.26 23.90 10.02
CA VAL A 438 -5.12 24.04 9.12
C VAL A 438 -5.41 25.16 8.11
N ALA A 439 -4.53 26.16 8.08
CA ALA A 439 -4.60 27.22 7.09
C ALA A 439 -3.77 26.83 5.86
N VAL A 440 -4.38 26.87 4.67
CA VAL A 440 -3.72 26.64 3.38
C VAL A 440 -3.61 27.96 2.64
N LYS A 441 -2.38 28.38 2.35
CA LYS A 441 -2.05 29.60 1.63
C LYS A 441 -1.32 29.23 0.33
N VAL A 442 -1.83 29.74 -0.79
CA VAL A 442 -1.23 29.53 -2.12
C VAL A 442 -0.95 30.88 -2.75
N ALA A 443 0.31 31.15 -3.09
CA ALA A 443 0.76 32.37 -3.74
C ALA A 443 1.21 32.10 -5.19
N GLY A 444 1.36 33.18 -5.99
CA GLY A 444 1.81 33.11 -7.36
C GLY A 444 0.76 32.64 -8.37
N LEU A 445 -0.51 32.57 -7.95
CA LEU A 445 -1.64 32.24 -8.82
C LEU A 445 -1.92 33.40 -9.79
N LYS A 446 -2.43 33.09 -10.98
CA LYS A 446 -2.89 34.10 -11.93
C LYS A 446 -4.18 34.76 -11.39
N PRO A 447 -4.34 36.10 -11.49
CA PRO A 447 -5.61 36.72 -11.12
C PRO A 447 -6.78 36.17 -11.94
N GLY A 448 -7.93 35.95 -11.27
CA GLY A 448 -9.11 35.42 -11.97
C GLY A 448 -10.02 34.59 -11.08
N ALA A 449 -11.01 33.96 -11.72
CA ALA A 449 -11.91 33.02 -11.08
C ALA A 449 -11.29 31.61 -11.07
N TYR A 450 -11.48 30.92 -9.96
CA TYR A 450 -11.06 29.53 -9.78
C TYR A 450 -12.21 28.69 -9.24
N THR A 451 -12.28 27.45 -9.65
CA THR A 451 -13.07 26.44 -8.95
C THR A 451 -12.21 25.81 -7.87
N LEU A 452 -12.59 26.01 -6.62
CA LEU A 452 -12.04 25.27 -5.49
C LEU A 452 -12.88 24.04 -5.25
N THR A 453 -12.26 22.86 -5.34
CA THR A 453 -12.85 21.59 -4.94
C THR A 453 -12.11 21.07 -3.72
N VAL A 454 -12.86 20.65 -2.68
CA VAL A 454 -12.31 20.03 -1.48
C VAL A 454 -12.86 18.61 -1.37
N SER A 455 -11.99 17.63 -1.36
CA SER A 455 -12.30 16.22 -1.09
C SER A 455 -11.72 15.83 0.27
N GLN A 456 -12.38 14.92 0.97
CA GLN A 456 -12.00 14.51 2.32
C GLN A 456 -12.17 13.00 2.50
N VAL A 457 -11.27 12.38 3.25
CA VAL A 457 -11.46 11.08 3.89
C VAL A 457 -11.02 11.15 5.34
N GLY A 458 -11.77 10.47 6.24
CA GLY A 458 -11.55 10.47 7.68
C GLY A 458 -12.78 9.92 8.39
N TYR A 459 -12.85 10.09 9.71
CA TYR A 459 -13.97 9.58 10.48
C TYR A 459 -15.33 10.04 9.94
N LYS A 460 -16.17 9.08 9.50
CA LYS A 460 -17.50 9.29 8.87
C LYS A 460 -17.48 10.16 7.60
N GLN A 461 -16.32 10.21 6.92
CA GLN A 461 -16.18 10.89 5.62
C GLN A 461 -15.46 9.95 4.65
N ASN A 462 -16.16 9.47 3.62
CA ASN A 462 -15.67 8.39 2.76
C ASN A 462 -15.17 7.19 3.57
N ASP A 463 -15.93 6.83 4.61
CA ASP A 463 -15.62 5.86 5.64
C ASP A 463 -16.80 4.87 5.82
N ALA A 464 -16.87 3.91 4.91
CA ALA A 464 -17.92 2.90 4.93
C ALA A 464 -17.78 1.95 6.13
N TYR A 465 -16.55 1.74 6.64
CA TYR A 465 -16.32 0.82 7.75
C TYR A 465 -16.95 1.32 9.06
N THR A 466 -16.79 2.58 9.41
CA THR A 466 -17.50 3.18 10.57
C THR A 466 -19.00 3.09 10.38
N GLY A 467 -19.50 3.26 9.14
CA GLY A 467 -20.92 3.05 8.82
C GLY A 467 -21.36 1.59 9.05
N PHE A 468 -20.56 0.62 8.65
CA PHE A 468 -20.79 -0.81 8.89
C PHE A 468 -20.83 -1.15 10.39
N ILE A 469 -19.89 -0.63 11.19
CA ILE A 469 -19.91 -0.77 12.65
C ILE A 469 -21.21 -0.17 13.22
N GLY A 470 -21.62 1.01 12.75
CA GLY A 470 -22.87 1.66 13.15
C GLY A 470 -24.14 0.88 12.81
N MET A 471 -24.08 -0.04 11.82
CA MET A 471 -25.14 -0.98 11.49
C MET A 471 -25.14 -2.24 12.39
N GLY A 472 -24.23 -2.34 13.36
CA GLY A 472 -24.06 -3.49 14.25
C GLY A 472 -23.23 -4.62 13.63
N SER A 473 -22.37 -4.33 12.68
CA SER A 473 -21.44 -5.26 12.01
C SER A 473 -22.13 -6.54 11.53
N PRO A 474 -23.15 -6.48 10.66
CA PRO A 474 -23.90 -7.63 10.22
C PRO A 474 -23.00 -8.60 9.44
N LYS A 475 -23.08 -9.91 9.75
CA LYS A 475 -22.31 -10.95 9.05
C LYS A 475 -22.57 -10.96 7.55
N GLN A 476 -23.83 -10.72 7.16
CA GLN A 476 -24.27 -10.68 5.77
C GLN A 476 -24.95 -9.33 5.50
N LEU A 477 -24.55 -8.66 4.44
CA LEU A 477 -25.17 -7.40 4.02
C LEU A 477 -26.35 -7.65 3.07
N THR A 478 -27.48 -7.01 3.33
CA THR A 478 -28.56 -6.90 2.36
C THR A 478 -28.19 -5.94 1.23
N ARG A 479 -28.84 -6.05 0.06
CA ARG A 479 -28.62 -5.10 -1.04
C ARG A 479 -28.78 -3.63 -0.63
N PRO A 480 -29.82 -3.23 0.13
CA PRO A 480 -29.92 -1.84 0.62
C PRO A 480 -28.73 -1.41 1.49
N GLN A 481 -28.21 -2.31 2.37
CA GLN A 481 -27.05 -2.00 3.19
C GLN A 481 -25.78 -1.83 2.34
N VAL A 482 -25.57 -2.68 1.33
CA VAL A 482 -24.45 -2.51 0.38
C VAL A 482 -24.54 -1.16 -0.33
N THR A 483 -25.75 -0.78 -0.82
CA THR A 483 -25.97 0.53 -1.45
C THR A 483 -25.66 1.67 -0.49
N ALA A 484 -26.20 1.62 0.73
CA ALA A 484 -25.95 2.65 1.74
C ALA A 484 -24.46 2.83 2.08
N LEU A 485 -23.71 1.72 2.19
CA LEU A 485 -22.27 1.76 2.45
C LEU A 485 -21.47 2.30 1.24
N LYS A 486 -21.87 1.96 0.02
CA LYS A 486 -21.30 2.56 -1.20
C LYS A 486 -21.56 4.06 -1.27
N ASP A 487 -22.74 4.51 -0.88
CA ASP A 487 -23.09 5.93 -0.84
C ASP A 487 -22.28 6.73 0.20
N MET A 488 -21.83 6.05 1.29
CA MET A 488 -20.92 6.65 2.28
C MET A 488 -19.48 6.79 1.77
N ALA A 489 -19.10 6.10 0.71
CA ALA A 489 -17.74 6.02 0.18
C ALA A 489 -17.69 6.31 -1.34
N THR A 490 -18.36 7.38 -1.77
CA THR A 490 -18.45 7.75 -3.19
C THR A 490 -17.22 8.48 -3.73
N GLY A 491 -16.39 9.06 -2.87
CA GLY A 491 -15.31 9.96 -3.26
C GLY A 491 -15.76 11.33 -3.77
N LYS A 492 -17.05 11.66 -3.66
CA LYS A 492 -17.55 12.99 -4.06
C LYS A 492 -16.90 14.07 -3.21
N PRO A 493 -16.59 15.24 -3.80
CA PRO A 493 -16.08 16.38 -3.04
C PRO A 493 -17.00 16.75 -1.89
N SER A 494 -16.43 17.08 -0.73
CA SER A 494 -17.16 17.61 0.42
C SER A 494 -17.59 19.05 0.22
N ALA A 495 -16.87 19.80 -0.64
CA ALA A 495 -17.24 21.16 -1.03
C ALA A 495 -16.72 21.49 -2.43
N GLN A 496 -17.51 22.30 -3.16
CA GLN A 496 -17.11 22.91 -4.42
C GLN A 496 -17.64 24.34 -4.49
N LYS A 497 -16.77 25.31 -4.75
CA LYS A 497 -17.16 26.72 -4.85
C LYS A 497 -16.27 27.49 -5.81
N THR A 498 -16.80 28.57 -6.38
CA THR A 498 -16.01 29.53 -7.13
C THR A 498 -15.35 30.52 -6.15
N VAL A 499 -14.04 30.71 -6.31
CA VAL A 499 -13.24 31.67 -5.54
C VAL A 499 -12.57 32.64 -6.49
N ARG A 500 -12.25 33.86 -6.03
CA ARG A 500 -11.58 34.87 -6.84
C ARG A 500 -10.17 35.12 -6.29
N VAL A 501 -9.18 35.00 -7.15
CA VAL A 501 -7.79 35.39 -6.87
C VAL A 501 -7.60 36.82 -7.35
N GLY A 502 -7.17 37.69 -6.47
CA GLY A 502 -6.91 39.11 -6.72
C GLY A 502 -5.62 39.35 -7.53
N ALA A 503 -5.30 40.62 -7.75
CA ALA A 503 -4.07 41.03 -8.45
C ALA A 503 -2.79 40.63 -7.71
N ASP A 504 -2.86 40.38 -6.39
CA ASP A 504 -1.77 39.89 -5.55
C ASP A 504 -1.44 38.40 -5.78
N GLY A 505 -2.24 37.70 -6.55
CA GLY A 505 -2.03 36.27 -6.87
C GLY A 505 -2.14 35.34 -5.65
N ARG A 506 -2.87 35.73 -4.61
CA ARG A 506 -2.96 34.98 -3.35
C ARG A 506 -4.33 34.36 -3.16
N PHE A 507 -4.30 33.13 -2.63
CA PHE A 507 -5.48 32.41 -2.14
C PHE A 507 -5.21 31.92 -0.72
N SER A 508 -6.21 31.97 0.14
CA SER A 508 -6.13 31.38 1.49
C SER A 508 -7.48 30.80 1.89
N THR A 509 -7.41 29.67 2.58
CA THR A 509 -8.58 29.02 3.20
C THR A 509 -8.16 28.33 4.49
N SER A 510 -9.11 28.09 5.40
CA SER A 510 -8.90 27.31 6.62
C SER A 510 -9.86 26.13 6.63
N LEU A 511 -9.39 24.98 7.09
CA LEU A 511 -10.15 23.75 7.21
C LEU A 511 -10.10 23.26 8.65
N PRO A 512 -11.22 22.75 9.23
CA PRO A 512 -11.15 22.01 10.48
C PRO A 512 -10.31 20.74 10.27
N LEU A 513 -9.54 20.37 11.28
CA LEU A 513 -8.68 19.17 11.22
C LEU A 513 -8.98 18.27 12.41
N ARG A 514 -9.22 17.01 12.16
CA ARG A 514 -9.37 15.97 13.17
C ARG A 514 -8.27 14.92 13.01
N GLU A 515 -8.14 14.05 13.98
CA GLU A 515 -7.22 12.92 13.92
C GLU A 515 -7.44 12.10 12.65
N ASN A 516 -6.37 11.88 11.89
CA ASN A 516 -6.31 11.12 10.65
C ASN A 516 -7.25 11.63 9.53
N ASP A 517 -7.71 12.86 9.59
CA ASP A 517 -8.36 13.51 8.44
C ASP A 517 -7.34 13.71 7.30
N VAL A 518 -7.79 13.48 6.09
CA VAL A 518 -7.07 13.73 4.84
C VAL A 518 -7.90 14.65 3.97
N TYR A 519 -7.31 15.72 3.45
CA TYR A 519 -7.95 16.66 2.54
C TYR A 519 -7.16 16.79 1.25
N LEU A 520 -7.86 16.80 0.13
CA LEU A 520 -7.33 17.25 -1.15
C LEU A 520 -8.06 18.55 -1.56
N LEU A 521 -7.31 19.63 -1.65
CA LEU A 521 -7.75 20.89 -2.23
C LEU A 521 -7.28 20.95 -3.69
N ASN A 522 -8.19 21.21 -4.60
CA ASN A 522 -7.88 21.41 -6.02
C ASN A 522 -8.36 22.79 -6.45
N LEU A 523 -7.42 23.65 -6.84
CA LEU A 523 -7.66 25.00 -7.37
C LEU A 523 -7.49 24.94 -8.88
N GLN A 524 -8.57 24.98 -9.64
CA GLN A 524 -8.59 25.01 -11.09
C GLN A 524 -9.00 26.36 -11.60
N GLN A 525 -8.16 27.01 -12.40
CA GLN A 525 -8.51 28.28 -13.04
C GLN A 525 -9.70 28.06 -13.98
N ALA A 526 -10.73 28.87 -13.83
CA ALA A 526 -11.87 28.82 -14.73
C ALA A 526 -11.43 29.14 -16.15
N LYS A 527 -11.79 28.29 -17.12
CA LYS A 527 -11.58 28.59 -18.54
C LYS A 527 -12.36 29.88 -18.87
N ARG A 528 -11.70 30.82 -19.54
CA ARG A 528 -12.32 32.05 -20.05
C ARG A 528 -13.36 31.73 -21.12
#